data_d40e223ae5692b97e8ac94eb839508f7
#
_entry.id   d40e223ae5692b97e8ac94eb839508f7
#
_cell.length_a   1.000
_cell.length_b   1.000
_cell.length_c   1.000
_cell.angle_alpha   90.00
_cell.angle_beta   90.00
_cell.angle_gamma   90.00
#
_symmetry.space_group_name_H-M   'P 1'
#
loop_
_entity.id
_entity.type
_entity.pdbx_description
1 polymer ?
#
loop_
_entity_poly.entity_id
_entity_poly.type
_entity_poly.pdbx_seq_one_letter_code
_entity_poly.pdbx_strand_id
1 'polypeptide(L)'
;LEPLSVLKNRPKSTITRLTKSSKILKTIINAILDKKGEHVVSLDLRKIEEAAADFFIVCQASSTTQVRAIADHIEDEVKQACGEIPYKHEGRKALQWVIIDYVNVVVHVMHPEAREFYKLEEMWSDAVSQIHE
;
A
#
# COMPACT_ATOMS: atom_id res chain seq x y z
N LEU A 1 8.78 -11.41 -12.40
CA LEU A 1 8.67 -11.01 -11.02
C LEU A 1 7.22 -10.97 -10.59
N GLU A 2 6.86 -11.71 -9.59
CA GLU A 2 5.55 -11.61 -8.96
C GLU A 2 5.67 -10.84 -7.65
N PRO A 3 5.27 -9.57 -7.60
CA PRO A 3 5.41 -8.77 -6.39
C PRO A 3 4.72 -9.36 -5.16
N LEU A 4 3.63 -10.11 -5.35
CA LEU A 4 2.93 -10.73 -4.21
C LEU A 4 3.77 -11.79 -3.49
N SER A 5 4.75 -12.40 -4.17
CA SER A 5 5.60 -13.41 -3.53
C SER A 5 6.49 -12.84 -2.42
N VAL A 6 6.78 -11.55 -2.44
CA VAL A 6 7.58 -10.91 -1.40
C VAL A 6 6.85 -10.83 -0.07
N LEU A 7 5.55 -11.07 -0.05
CA LEU A 7 4.74 -11.02 1.16
C LEU A 7 4.70 -12.35 1.91
N LYS A 8 5.23 -13.45 1.34
CA LYS A 8 5.10 -14.79 1.91
C LYS A 8 5.88 -15.02 3.21
N ASN A 9 7.10 -14.52 3.30
CA ASN A 9 8.00 -14.79 4.43
C ASN A 9 8.27 -13.54 5.27
N ARG A 10 7.25 -12.74 5.47
CA ARG A 10 7.35 -11.52 6.24
C ARG A 10 6.93 -11.76 7.69
N PRO A 11 7.40 -10.93 8.64
CA PRO A 11 6.98 -11.07 10.03
C PRO A 11 5.49 -10.78 10.18
N LYS A 12 4.87 -11.43 11.15
CA LYS A 12 3.49 -11.10 11.53
C LYS A 12 3.53 -10.11 12.67
N SER A 13 2.67 -9.11 12.63
CA SER A 13 2.51 -8.22 13.76
C SER A 13 1.85 -8.98 14.90
N THR A 14 2.47 -8.93 16.08
CA THR A 14 1.92 -9.54 17.28
C THR A 14 1.50 -8.50 18.30
N ILE A 15 1.74 -7.22 18.04
CA ILE A 15 1.63 -6.19 19.04
C ILE A 15 0.27 -5.51 19.03
N THR A 16 -0.06 -4.80 17.97
CA THR A 16 -1.31 -4.02 17.92
C THR A 16 -1.86 -4.03 16.51
N ARG A 17 -3.11 -4.44 16.37
CA ARG A 17 -3.77 -4.36 15.07
C ARG A 17 -4.12 -2.92 14.77
N LEU A 18 -4.03 -2.56 13.49
CA LEU A 18 -4.43 -1.24 13.03
C LEU A 18 -5.95 -1.11 13.02
N THR A 19 -6.41 0.13 13.12
CA THR A 19 -7.81 0.48 12.93
C THR A 19 -7.91 1.44 11.76
N LYS A 20 -9.12 1.67 11.28
CA LYS A 20 -9.36 2.63 10.19
C LYS A 20 -8.90 4.05 10.52
N SER A 21 -8.79 4.38 11.80
CA SER A 21 -8.36 5.70 12.27
C SER A 21 -6.87 5.76 12.64
N SER A 22 -6.12 4.69 12.44
CA SER A 22 -4.70 4.66 12.77
C SER A 22 -3.94 5.76 12.04
N LYS A 23 -3.01 6.40 12.74
CA LYS A 23 -2.25 7.51 12.20
C LYS A 23 -1.49 7.15 10.93
N ILE A 24 -0.89 5.95 10.90
CA ILE A 24 -0.14 5.52 9.71
C ILE A 24 -1.03 5.43 8.47
N LEU A 25 -2.26 4.94 8.59
CA LEU A 25 -3.19 4.87 7.46
C LEU A 25 -3.52 6.25 6.93
N LYS A 26 -3.84 7.18 7.82
CA LYS A 26 -4.14 8.56 7.44
C LYS A 26 -2.95 9.24 6.79
N THR A 27 -1.77 9.04 7.34
CA THR A 27 -0.53 9.62 6.80
C THR A 27 -0.26 9.12 5.39
N ILE A 28 -0.41 7.81 5.16
CA ILE A 28 -0.20 7.21 3.83
C ILE A 28 -1.19 7.77 2.82
N ILE A 29 -2.48 7.76 3.17
CA ILE A 29 -3.53 8.24 2.27
C ILE A 29 -3.32 9.71 1.93
N ASN A 30 -3.04 10.54 2.92
CA ASN A 30 -2.78 11.96 2.69
C ASN A 30 -1.56 12.18 1.80
N ALA A 31 -0.49 11.42 2.00
CA ALA A 31 0.71 11.52 1.19
C ALA A 31 0.42 11.18 -0.28
N ILE A 32 -0.40 10.16 -0.53
CA ILE A 32 -0.80 9.80 -1.89
C ILE A 32 -1.60 10.93 -2.54
N LEU A 33 -2.56 11.47 -1.82
CA LEU A 33 -3.40 12.56 -2.33
C LEU A 33 -2.60 13.84 -2.57
N ASP A 34 -1.62 14.14 -1.71
CA ASP A 34 -0.73 15.30 -1.87
C ASP A 34 0.01 15.27 -3.20
N LYS A 35 0.37 14.09 -3.68
CA LYS A 35 1.08 13.89 -4.93
C LYS A 35 0.15 13.49 -6.06
N LYS A 36 -1.15 13.71 -5.89
CA LYS A 36 -2.18 13.47 -6.89
C LYS A 36 -2.28 12.02 -7.37
N GLY A 37 -2.05 11.08 -6.47
CA GLY A 37 -2.34 9.68 -6.73
C GLY A 37 -3.82 9.49 -7.03
N GLU A 38 -4.12 8.59 -7.95
CA GLU A 38 -5.47 8.39 -8.46
C GLU A 38 -6.06 7.07 -7.97
N HIS A 39 -7.39 7.01 -7.92
CA HIS A 39 -8.14 5.80 -7.58
C HIS A 39 -7.63 5.13 -6.31
N VAL A 40 -7.55 5.92 -5.24
CA VAL A 40 -7.01 5.47 -3.96
C VAL A 40 -8.09 4.65 -3.23
N VAL A 41 -7.74 3.42 -2.90
CA VAL A 41 -8.64 2.49 -2.22
C VAL A 41 -7.90 1.86 -1.05
N SER A 42 -8.56 1.77 0.10
CA SER A 42 -8.06 0.93 1.20
C SER A 42 -8.89 -0.34 1.30
N LEU A 43 -8.22 -1.46 1.53
CA LEU A 43 -8.84 -2.76 1.74
C LEU A 43 -8.61 -3.17 3.19
N ASP A 44 -9.70 -3.36 3.93
CA ASP A 44 -9.65 -3.82 5.31
C ASP A 44 -9.59 -5.34 5.32
N LEU A 45 -8.44 -5.88 5.66
CA LEU A 45 -8.17 -7.31 5.63
C LEU A 45 -8.21 -7.95 7.02
N ARG A 46 -8.60 -7.20 8.04
CA ARG A 46 -8.51 -7.67 9.43
C ARG A 46 -9.35 -8.91 9.73
N LYS A 47 -10.39 -9.15 8.96
CA LYS A 47 -11.27 -10.33 9.13
C LYS A 47 -10.89 -11.49 8.22
N ILE A 48 -9.84 -11.36 7.43
CA ILE A 48 -9.39 -12.39 6.51
C ILE A 48 -8.13 -13.03 7.10
N GLU A 49 -8.24 -14.26 7.60
CA GLU A 49 -7.15 -14.93 8.29
C GLU A 49 -5.91 -15.14 7.43
N GLU A 50 -6.09 -15.41 6.14
CA GLU A 50 -4.99 -15.65 5.21
C GLU A 50 -4.25 -14.38 4.80
N ALA A 51 -4.78 -13.22 5.15
CA ALA A 51 -4.18 -11.96 4.73
C ALA A 51 -2.86 -11.71 5.46
N ALA A 52 -1.89 -11.20 4.71
CA ALA A 52 -0.55 -10.92 5.23
C ALA A 52 -0.50 -9.66 6.08
N ALA A 53 -1.49 -8.78 5.97
CA ALA A 53 -1.51 -7.49 6.67
C ALA A 53 -2.94 -7.15 7.11
N ASP A 54 -3.07 -6.14 7.95
CA ASP A 54 -4.39 -5.64 8.38
C ASP A 54 -5.07 -4.83 7.28
N PHE A 55 -4.27 -4.08 6.50
CA PHE A 55 -4.79 -3.23 5.42
C PHE A 55 -3.88 -3.27 4.21
N PHE A 56 -4.49 -3.21 3.03
CA PHE A 56 -3.81 -2.81 1.80
C PHE A 56 -4.31 -1.42 1.42
N ILE A 57 -3.40 -0.59 0.91
CA ILE A 57 -3.76 0.69 0.29
C ILE A 57 -3.28 0.61 -1.14
N VAL A 58 -4.18 0.80 -2.10
CA VAL A 58 -3.88 0.70 -3.52
C VAL A 58 -4.16 2.05 -4.17
N CYS A 59 -3.23 2.52 -4.96
CA CYS A 59 -3.40 3.73 -5.75
C CYS A 59 -2.68 3.57 -7.08
N GLN A 60 -2.90 4.52 -7.98
CA GLN A 60 -2.24 4.49 -9.27
C GLN A 60 -1.77 5.88 -9.71
N ALA A 61 -0.84 5.89 -10.62
CA ALA A 61 -0.35 7.08 -11.31
C ALA A 61 0.02 6.71 -12.73
N SER A 62 -0.17 7.65 -13.66
CA SER A 62 -0.05 7.38 -15.09
C SER A 62 1.37 7.42 -15.63
N SER A 63 2.35 7.86 -14.84
CA SER A 63 3.76 7.87 -15.26
C SER A 63 4.65 7.25 -14.20
N THR A 64 5.78 6.70 -14.63
CA THR A 64 6.77 6.13 -13.71
C THR A 64 7.38 7.20 -12.79
N THR A 65 7.53 8.42 -13.30
CA THR A 65 8.01 9.54 -12.49
C THR A 65 7.06 9.84 -11.33
N GLN A 66 5.77 9.83 -11.60
CA GLN A 66 4.76 10.08 -10.58
C GLN A 66 4.65 8.91 -9.60
N VAL A 67 4.75 7.67 -10.07
CA VAL A 67 4.80 6.49 -9.18
C VAL A 67 5.95 6.63 -8.19
N ARG A 68 7.13 7.01 -8.66
CA ARG A 68 8.29 7.23 -7.80
C ARG A 68 8.04 8.36 -6.80
N ALA A 69 7.49 9.49 -7.28
CA ALA A 69 7.24 10.63 -6.41
C ALA A 69 6.26 10.30 -5.29
N ILE A 70 5.21 9.55 -5.59
CA ILE A 70 4.24 9.11 -4.59
C ILE A 70 4.92 8.19 -3.57
N ALA A 71 5.67 7.19 -4.05
CA ALA A 71 6.35 6.24 -3.16
C ALA A 71 7.33 6.94 -2.23
N ASP A 72 8.14 7.86 -2.76
CA ASP A 72 9.09 8.62 -1.97
C ASP A 72 8.38 9.49 -0.92
N HIS A 73 7.30 10.14 -1.30
CA HIS A 73 6.56 11.01 -0.39
C HIS A 73 5.90 10.22 0.73
N ILE A 74 5.36 9.04 0.43
CA ILE A 74 4.81 8.16 1.45
C ILE A 74 5.88 7.82 2.49
N GLU A 75 7.05 7.37 2.04
CA GLU A 75 8.12 6.96 2.97
C GLU A 75 8.61 8.14 3.81
N ASP A 76 8.75 9.31 3.21
CA ASP A 76 9.16 10.51 3.94
C ASP A 76 8.13 10.92 5.00
N GLU A 77 6.86 10.96 4.63
CA GLU A 77 5.80 11.39 5.53
C GLU A 77 5.57 10.40 6.67
N VAL A 78 5.63 9.12 6.40
CA VAL A 78 5.48 8.10 7.44
C VAL A 78 6.66 8.14 8.41
N LYS A 79 7.86 8.37 7.92
CA LYS A 79 9.03 8.53 8.78
C LYS A 79 8.89 9.75 9.69
N GLN A 80 8.46 10.88 9.14
CA GLN A 80 8.32 12.11 9.92
C GLN A 80 7.16 12.05 10.91
N ALA A 81 6.01 11.59 10.47
CA ALA A 81 4.78 11.61 11.28
C ALA A 81 4.68 10.44 12.25
N CYS A 82 5.17 9.25 11.86
CA CYS A 82 4.99 8.02 12.62
C CYS A 82 6.30 7.43 13.14
N GLY A 83 7.44 7.93 12.68
CA GLY A 83 8.75 7.40 13.08
C GLY A 83 9.03 6.01 12.55
N GLU A 84 8.34 5.59 11.47
CA GLU A 84 8.49 4.25 10.92
C GLU A 84 9.16 4.27 9.56
N ILE A 85 9.99 3.26 9.33
CA ILE A 85 10.55 2.97 8.01
C ILE A 85 9.95 1.66 7.53
N PRO A 86 9.83 1.43 6.21
CA PRO A 86 9.26 0.19 5.73
C PRO A 86 10.14 -1.01 6.11
N TYR A 87 9.48 -2.14 6.41
CA TYR A 87 10.17 -3.41 6.57
C TYR A 87 10.84 -3.80 5.26
N LYS A 88 10.16 -3.57 4.14
CA LYS A 88 10.66 -3.89 2.81
C LYS A 88 9.97 -3.03 1.76
N HIS A 89 10.68 -2.74 0.68
CA HIS A 89 10.04 -2.14 -0.50
C HIS A 89 10.53 -2.87 -1.75
N GLU A 90 9.68 -2.93 -2.77
CA GLU A 90 9.94 -3.60 -4.03
C GLU A 90 9.41 -2.78 -5.21
N GLY A 91 9.96 -3.03 -6.40
CA GLY A 91 9.42 -2.45 -7.63
C GLY A 91 9.96 -1.10 -8.02
N ARG A 92 10.91 -0.54 -7.27
CA ARG A 92 11.42 0.81 -7.54
C ARG A 92 12.23 0.95 -8.83
N LYS A 93 12.71 -0.16 -9.39
CA LYS A 93 13.43 -0.12 -10.66
C LYS A 93 12.49 0.09 -11.84
N ALA A 94 11.49 -0.76 -11.97
CA ALA A 94 10.57 -0.72 -13.11
C ALA A 94 9.46 0.31 -12.94
N LEU A 95 9.10 0.62 -11.70
CA LEU A 95 8.07 1.61 -11.35
C LEU A 95 6.68 1.29 -11.94
N GLN A 96 6.42 0.04 -12.25
CA GLN A 96 5.11 -0.41 -12.70
C GLN A 96 4.21 -0.79 -11.52
N TRP A 97 4.83 -1.31 -10.46
CA TRP A 97 4.15 -1.68 -9.24
C TRP A 97 5.16 -1.58 -8.10
N VAL A 98 5.05 -0.53 -7.30
CA VAL A 98 5.89 -0.35 -6.12
C VAL A 98 5.10 -0.83 -4.91
N ILE A 99 5.73 -1.70 -4.12
CA ILE A 99 5.18 -2.19 -2.86
C ILE A 99 5.99 -1.58 -1.73
N ILE A 100 5.30 -0.97 -0.76
CA ILE A 100 5.92 -0.46 0.45
C ILE A 100 5.28 -1.21 1.62
N ASP A 101 6.05 -2.05 2.28
CA ASP A 101 5.56 -2.97 3.31
C ASP A 101 5.90 -2.45 4.70
N TYR A 102 4.87 -2.04 5.45
CA TYR A 102 4.99 -1.61 6.85
C TYR A 102 4.51 -2.69 7.83
N VAL A 103 4.44 -3.94 7.39
CA VAL A 103 3.98 -5.11 8.14
C VAL A 103 2.47 -5.11 8.36
N ASN A 104 1.90 -4.16 9.08
CA ASN A 104 0.45 -4.10 9.31
C ASN A 104 -0.32 -3.47 8.15
N VAL A 105 0.35 -2.67 7.36
CA VAL A 105 -0.22 -2.08 6.15
C VAL A 105 0.78 -2.22 5.01
N VAL A 106 0.29 -2.62 3.85
CA VAL A 106 1.09 -2.73 2.63
C VAL A 106 0.51 -1.76 1.62
N VAL A 107 1.35 -0.87 1.11
CA VAL A 107 0.95 0.13 0.12
C VAL A 107 1.35 -0.35 -1.27
N HIS A 108 0.42 -0.24 -2.20
CA HIS A 108 0.62 -0.60 -3.61
C HIS A 108 0.45 0.65 -4.46
N VAL A 109 1.54 1.12 -5.05
CA VAL A 109 1.52 2.26 -5.99
C VAL A 109 1.74 1.69 -7.37
N MET A 110 0.73 1.75 -8.23
CA MET A 110 0.71 1.00 -9.48
C MET A 110 0.51 1.90 -10.69
N HIS A 111 1.14 1.51 -11.80
CA HIS A 111 0.76 2.03 -13.09
C HIS A 111 -0.61 1.43 -13.44
N PRO A 112 -1.49 2.15 -14.15
CA PRO A 112 -2.83 1.63 -14.48
C PRO A 112 -2.84 0.27 -15.17
N GLU A 113 -1.89 0.01 -16.06
CA GLU A 113 -1.80 -1.27 -16.76
C GLU A 113 -1.51 -2.42 -15.79
N ALA A 114 -0.61 -2.21 -14.83
CA ALA A 114 -0.30 -3.22 -13.83
C ALA A 114 -1.50 -3.48 -12.92
N ARG A 115 -2.19 -2.42 -12.52
CA ARG A 115 -3.37 -2.55 -11.67
C ARG A 115 -4.47 -3.36 -12.34
N GLU A 116 -4.71 -3.11 -13.63
CA GLU A 116 -5.71 -3.85 -14.39
C GLU A 116 -5.29 -5.31 -14.61
N PHE A 117 -4.02 -5.55 -14.87
CA PHE A 117 -3.50 -6.89 -15.12
C PHE A 117 -3.55 -7.77 -13.88
N TYR A 118 -3.08 -7.27 -12.73
CA TYR A 118 -2.97 -8.07 -11.50
C TYR A 118 -4.25 -8.13 -10.69
N LYS A 119 -5.12 -7.14 -10.81
CA LYS A 119 -6.45 -7.14 -10.19
C LYS A 119 -6.44 -7.49 -8.69
N LEU A 120 -5.60 -6.79 -7.93
CA LEU A 120 -5.47 -7.01 -6.49
C LEU A 120 -6.80 -6.94 -5.75
N GLU A 121 -7.63 -5.98 -6.12
CA GLU A 121 -8.90 -5.74 -5.45
C GLU A 121 -9.89 -6.88 -5.67
N GLU A 122 -9.82 -7.55 -6.81
CA GLU A 122 -10.62 -8.74 -7.06
C GLU A 122 -10.12 -9.94 -6.27
N MET A 123 -8.80 -10.06 -6.12
CA MET A 123 -8.20 -11.13 -5.33
C MET A 123 -8.64 -11.06 -3.87
N TRP A 124 -8.85 -9.85 -3.36
CA TRP A 124 -9.31 -9.59 -2.00
C TRP A 124 -10.75 -9.07 -1.97
N SER A 125 -11.61 -9.63 -2.80
CA SER A 125 -13.00 -9.16 -2.94
C SER A 125 -13.83 -9.29 -1.66
N ASP A 126 -13.41 -10.16 -0.73
CA ASP A 126 -14.07 -10.31 0.57
C ASP A 126 -13.70 -9.18 1.55
N ALA A 127 -12.73 -8.36 1.22
CA ALA A 127 -12.33 -7.25 2.07
C ALA A 127 -13.33 -6.10 1.97
N VAL A 128 -13.46 -5.37 3.07
CA VAL A 128 -14.24 -4.12 3.05
C VAL A 128 -13.38 -3.05 2.40
N SER A 129 -13.84 -2.49 1.29
CA SER A 129 -13.10 -1.46 0.56
C SER A 129 -13.66 -0.08 0.84
N GLN A 130 -12.77 0.91 0.83
CA GLN A 130 -13.14 2.32 0.96
C GLN A 130 -12.38 3.14 -0.07
N ILE A 131 -13.11 3.98 -0.81
CA ILE A 131 -12.53 4.89 -1.79
C ILE A 131 -12.14 6.18 -1.08
N HIS A 132 -10.95 6.69 -1.40
CA HIS A 132 -10.42 7.94 -0.84
C HIS A 132 -10.20 8.96 -1.97
N GLU A 133 -10.72 10.15 -1.79
CA GLU A 133 -10.62 11.22 -2.77
C GLU A 133 -10.02 12.49 -2.17
#